data_4f3b8ba40b25fa89728e0d386733706c
#
_entry.id   4f3b8ba40b25fa89728e0d386733706c
#
_cell.length_a   1.000
_cell.length_b   1.000
_cell.length_c   1.000
_cell.angle_alpha   90.00
_cell.angle_beta   90.00
_cell.angle_gamma   90.00
#
_symmetry.space_group_name_H-M   'P 1'
#
loop_
_entity.id
_entity.type
_entity.pdbx_description
1 polymer ?
#
loop_
_entity_poly.entity_id
_entity_poly.type
_entity_poly.pdbx_seq_one_letter_code
_entity_poly.pdbx_strand_id
1 'polypeptide(L)'
;GKLIAALTTCKTIRDAWEEKYGDKLIAVGTTSLYGINSMYNGMPHFKTMGETAGQVRLKPDDGVYLPWNKWLKENHPEEHKKAITTTGPKQNVINKVFKHCKIKPSTYDHGFKRGVYLAMMYDNGNEFLRGEIKESELKMKQKFIDDVEYTCRWWKPKAIRRYTNMYEQDRIKPEQLFYWDVIGLSWE
;
A
#
# COMPACT_ATOMS: atom_id res chain seq x y z
N GLY A 1 -3.56 2.65 10.37
CA GLY A 1 -3.80 2.35 8.95
C GLY A 1 -5.02 3.05 8.36
N LYS A 2 -6.24 2.85 8.90
CA LYS A 2 -7.47 3.45 8.33
C LYS A 2 -7.45 4.97 8.29
N LEU A 3 -7.03 5.62 9.38
CA LEU A 3 -6.93 7.07 9.44
C LEU A 3 -5.96 7.60 8.37
N ILE A 4 -4.75 7.05 8.32
CA ILE A 4 -3.75 7.46 7.34
C ILE A 4 -4.29 7.31 5.92
N ALA A 5 -4.88 6.14 5.59
CA ALA A 5 -5.43 5.92 4.26
C ALA A 5 -6.59 6.89 3.92
N ALA A 6 -7.43 7.25 4.90
CA ALA A 6 -8.49 8.25 4.68
C ALA A 6 -7.92 9.66 4.50
N LEU A 7 -6.88 10.03 5.25
CA LEU A 7 -6.22 11.34 5.13
C LEU A 7 -5.58 11.57 3.76
N THR A 8 -5.12 10.51 3.08
CA THR A 8 -4.50 10.67 1.74
C THR A 8 -5.42 11.30 0.70
N THR A 9 -6.73 11.32 0.95
CA THR A 9 -7.73 11.91 0.05
C THR A 9 -8.18 13.31 0.46
N CYS A 10 -7.69 13.85 1.59
CA CYS A 10 -8.07 15.18 2.08
C CYS A 10 -7.49 16.29 1.20
N LYS A 11 -8.20 17.42 1.19
CA LYS A 11 -7.77 18.64 0.47
C LYS A 11 -6.37 19.07 0.88
N THR A 12 -6.08 19.13 2.17
CA THR A 12 -4.76 19.52 2.72
C THR A 12 -3.61 18.68 2.12
N ILE A 13 -3.81 17.38 1.95
CA ILE A 13 -2.78 16.50 1.37
C ILE A 13 -2.63 16.73 -0.12
N ARG A 14 -3.73 16.97 -0.84
CA ARG A 14 -3.68 17.26 -2.28
C ARG A 14 -2.98 18.57 -2.55
N ASP A 15 -3.31 19.60 -1.78
CA ASP A 15 -2.70 20.92 -1.92
C ASP A 15 -1.18 20.86 -1.65
N ALA A 16 -0.78 20.17 -0.58
CA ALA A 16 0.63 19.96 -0.27
C ALA A 16 1.37 19.12 -1.34
N TRP A 17 0.68 18.18 -1.98
CA TRP A 17 1.23 17.43 -3.10
C TRP A 17 1.46 18.34 -4.32
N GLU A 18 0.44 19.12 -4.70
CA GLU A 18 0.51 20.05 -5.83
C GLU A 18 1.59 21.12 -5.60
N GLU A 19 1.65 21.68 -4.40
CA GLU A 19 2.69 22.65 -4.02
C GLU A 19 4.11 22.05 -4.15
N LYS A 20 4.29 20.81 -3.69
CA LYS A 20 5.60 20.17 -3.65
C LYS A 20 6.08 19.67 -5.02
N TYR A 21 5.19 19.14 -5.84
CA TYR A 21 5.54 18.43 -7.06
C TYR A 21 5.10 19.13 -8.34
N GLY A 22 4.23 20.13 -8.26
CA GLY A 22 3.64 20.82 -9.41
C GLY A 22 2.59 20.00 -10.16
N ASP A 23 2.27 18.77 -9.69
CA ASP A 23 1.36 17.84 -10.33
C ASP A 23 0.10 17.64 -9.48
N LYS A 24 -1.04 17.39 -10.14
CA LYS A 24 -2.28 17.05 -9.44
C LYS A 24 -2.31 15.61 -8.96
N LEU A 25 -2.76 15.41 -7.72
CA LEU A 25 -3.03 14.08 -7.19
C LEU A 25 -4.38 13.55 -7.74
N ILE A 26 -4.32 12.73 -8.77
CA ILE A 26 -5.51 12.25 -9.50
C ILE A 26 -6.24 11.15 -8.74
N ALA A 27 -5.49 10.22 -8.19
CA ALA A 27 -6.03 9.05 -7.50
C ALA A 27 -5.05 8.50 -6.46
N VAL A 28 -5.58 7.81 -5.45
CA VAL A 28 -4.79 7.04 -4.49
C VAL A 28 -5.14 5.57 -4.61
N GLY A 29 -4.14 4.75 -4.92
CA GLY A 29 -4.28 3.30 -5.06
C GLY A 29 -3.62 2.54 -3.93
N THR A 30 -4.21 1.40 -3.56
CA THR A 30 -3.63 0.47 -2.58
C THR A 30 -4.07 -0.96 -2.81
N THR A 31 -3.41 -1.91 -2.16
CA THR A 31 -3.77 -3.32 -2.21
C THR A 31 -3.88 -3.92 -0.81
N SER A 32 -4.70 -4.97 -0.67
CA SER A 32 -4.84 -5.72 0.58
C SER A 32 -4.88 -7.22 0.33
N LEU A 33 -4.22 -7.98 1.21
CA LEU A 33 -4.29 -9.45 1.22
C LEU A 33 -5.54 -10.01 1.90
N TYR A 34 -6.28 -9.15 2.64
CA TYR A 34 -7.34 -9.61 3.55
C TYR A 34 -8.71 -9.79 2.87
N GLY A 35 -8.84 -9.64 1.55
CA GLY A 35 -10.08 -9.85 0.80
C GLY A 35 -11.27 -9.11 1.43
N ILE A 36 -12.33 -9.85 1.77
CA ILE A 36 -13.55 -9.31 2.41
C ILE A 36 -13.29 -8.63 3.75
N ASN A 37 -12.23 -9.01 4.47
CA ASN A 37 -11.83 -8.43 5.75
C ASN A 37 -10.85 -7.27 5.60
N SER A 38 -10.63 -6.78 4.39
CA SER A 38 -9.74 -5.66 4.12
C SER A 38 -10.17 -4.41 4.90
N MET A 39 -9.18 -3.72 5.48
CA MET A 39 -9.42 -2.45 6.16
C MET A 39 -9.95 -1.36 5.22
N TYR A 40 -9.79 -1.51 3.92
CA TYR A 40 -10.25 -0.55 2.92
C TYR A 40 -11.72 -0.73 2.55
N ASN A 41 -12.34 -1.87 2.91
CA ASN A 41 -13.78 -2.04 2.75
C ASN A 41 -14.55 -1.06 3.65
N GLY A 42 -15.51 -0.36 3.06
CA GLY A 42 -16.31 0.65 3.77
C GLY A 42 -15.53 1.91 4.19
N MET A 43 -14.34 2.13 3.64
CA MET A 43 -13.65 3.42 3.77
C MET A 43 -14.25 4.47 2.83
N PRO A 44 -14.34 5.75 3.27
CA PRO A 44 -14.72 6.83 2.39
C PRO A 44 -13.81 6.84 1.15
N HIS A 45 -14.43 7.05 -0.01
CA HIS A 45 -13.74 7.28 -1.28
C HIS A 45 -13.05 6.08 -1.92
N PHE A 46 -12.66 5.04 -1.18
CA PHE A 46 -12.04 3.84 -1.74
C PHE A 46 -13.09 2.90 -2.33
N LYS A 47 -12.87 2.49 -3.57
CA LYS A 47 -13.67 1.48 -4.27
C LYS A 47 -12.81 0.28 -4.60
N THR A 48 -13.38 -0.91 -4.50
CA THR A 48 -12.76 -2.14 -4.97
C THR A 48 -12.70 -2.13 -6.50
N MET A 49 -11.52 -2.38 -7.05
CA MET A 49 -11.26 -2.42 -8.49
C MET A 49 -11.07 -3.85 -9.02
N GLY A 50 -11.17 -4.84 -8.14
CA GLY A 50 -10.90 -6.24 -8.46
C GLY A 50 -9.72 -6.80 -7.69
N GLU A 51 -9.10 -7.84 -8.24
CA GLU A 51 -7.98 -8.54 -7.62
C GLU A 51 -6.78 -8.62 -8.55
N THR A 52 -5.58 -8.56 -7.99
CA THR A 52 -4.34 -8.87 -8.71
C THR A 52 -3.95 -10.31 -8.48
N ALA A 53 -3.27 -10.92 -9.44
CA ALA A 53 -2.49 -12.13 -9.19
C ALA A 53 -1.44 -11.81 -8.11
N GLY A 54 -1.46 -12.57 -7.00
CA GLY A 54 -0.47 -12.42 -5.95
C GLY A 54 0.90 -12.86 -6.46
N GLN A 55 1.93 -12.05 -6.22
CA GLN A 55 3.31 -12.49 -6.40
C GLN A 55 3.91 -12.81 -5.05
N VAL A 56 4.46 -14.01 -4.91
CA VAL A 56 5.24 -14.38 -3.74
C VAL A 56 6.57 -13.64 -3.80
N ARG A 57 6.88 -12.91 -2.75
CA ARG A 57 8.22 -12.38 -2.51
C ARG A 57 8.89 -13.23 -1.46
N LEU A 58 9.75 -14.12 -1.90
CA LEU A 58 10.58 -14.92 -1.01
C LEU A 58 11.63 -14.00 -0.36
N LYS A 59 11.81 -14.17 0.94
CA LYS A 59 12.82 -13.45 1.73
C LYS A 59 13.66 -14.46 2.50
N PRO A 60 14.49 -15.26 1.82
CA PRO A 60 15.37 -16.18 2.51
C PRO A 60 16.41 -15.41 3.34
N ASP A 61 16.84 -16.03 4.42
CA ASP A 61 17.95 -15.54 5.24
C ASP A 61 19.23 -15.46 4.41
N ASP A 62 20.16 -14.64 4.82
CA ASP A 62 21.41 -14.43 4.10
C ASP A 62 22.22 -15.71 3.96
N GLY A 63 22.18 -16.62 4.95
CA GLY A 63 22.79 -17.95 4.88
C GLY A 63 22.31 -18.80 3.71
N VAL A 64 21.10 -18.58 3.23
CA VAL A 64 20.51 -19.26 2.06
C VAL A 64 20.69 -18.43 0.80
N TYR A 65 20.46 -17.13 0.88
CA TYR A 65 20.51 -16.22 -0.28
C TYR A 65 21.92 -16.06 -0.84
N LEU A 66 22.93 -15.87 0.03
CA LEU A 66 24.31 -15.59 -0.43
C LEU A 66 24.92 -16.72 -1.25
N PRO A 67 24.77 -18.00 -0.88
CA PRO A 67 25.19 -19.11 -1.74
C PRO A 67 24.51 -19.11 -3.11
N TRP A 68 23.21 -18.84 -3.16
CA TRP A 68 22.47 -18.76 -4.45
C TRP A 68 22.95 -17.60 -5.32
N ASN A 69 23.15 -16.44 -4.72
CA ASN A 69 23.67 -15.27 -5.42
C ASN A 69 25.08 -15.52 -5.97
N LYS A 70 25.95 -16.12 -5.17
CA LYS A 70 27.30 -16.53 -5.58
C LYS A 70 27.25 -17.53 -6.74
N TRP A 71 26.45 -18.57 -6.59
CA TRP A 71 26.30 -19.60 -7.62
C TRP A 71 25.83 -19.01 -8.96
N LEU A 72 24.81 -18.14 -8.94
CA LEU A 72 24.30 -17.48 -10.15
C LEU A 72 25.36 -16.59 -10.79
N LYS A 73 26.14 -15.86 -9.99
CA LYS A 73 27.23 -15.01 -10.45
C LYS A 73 28.33 -15.80 -11.15
N GLU A 74 28.71 -16.94 -10.61
CA GLU A 74 29.80 -17.77 -11.11
C GLU A 74 29.39 -18.60 -12.34
N ASN A 75 28.17 -19.12 -12.37
CA ASN A 75 27.70 -20.01 -13.43
C ASN A 75 26.94 -19.32 -14.56
N HIS A 76 26.30 -18.16 -14.28
CA HIS A 76 25.45 -17.42 -15.21
C HIS A 76 25.64 -15.90 -15.06
N PRO A 77 26.85 -15.35 -15.30
CA PRO A 77 27.21 -13.96 -15.00
C PRO A 77 26.31 -12.93 -15.69
N GLU A 78 25.93 -13.18 -16.92
CA GLU A 78 25.05 -12.25 -17.68
C GLU A 78 23.64 -12.22 -17.10
N GLU A 79 23.10 -13.35 -16.66
CA GLU A 79 21.79 -13.39 -16.01
C GLU A 79 21.83 -12.75 -14.62
N HIS A 80 22.93 -12.97 -13.89
CA HIS A 80 23.16 -12.33 -12.60
C HIS A 80 23.19 -10.80 -12.76
N LYS A 81 23.98 -10.28 -13.70
CA LYS A 81 24.07 -8.85 -13.99
C LYS A 81 22.70 -8.25 -14.29
N LYS A 82 21.91 -8.89 -15.15
CA LYS A 82 20.53 -8.46 -15.45
C LYS A 82 19.63 -8.49 -14.20
N ALA A 83 19.76 -9.51 -13.34
CA ALA A 83 18.94 -9.66 -12.15
C ALA A 83 19.17 -8.55 -11.13
N ILE A 84 20.42 -8.12 -10.92
CA ILE A 84 20.78 -7.12 -9.91
C ILE A 84 20.57 -5.66 -10.37
N THR A 85 20.44 -5.41 -11.68
CA THR A 85 20.25 -4.06 -12.24
C THR A 85 18.78 -3.63 -12.30
N THR A 86 17.86 -4.51 -11.97
CA THR A 86 16.42 -4.23 -12.03
C THR A 86 15.81 -4.02 -10.64
N THR A 87 14.57 -3.54 -10.60
CA THR A 87 13.82 -3.38 -9.35
C THR A 87 13.61 -4.74 -8.67
N GLY A 88 14.00 -4.86 -7.40
CA GLY A 88 13.87 -6.08 -6.62
C GLY A 88 14.97 -7.12 -6.89
N PRO A 89 16.27 -6.76 -6.83
CA PRO A 89 17.39 -7.60 -7.22
C PRO A 89 17.42 -8.96 -6.51
N LYS A 90 17.16 -9.02 -5.19
CA LYS A 90 17.11 -10.30 -4.45
C LYS A 90 16.09 -11.26 -5.06
N GLN A 91 14.87 -10.81 -5.34
CA GLN A 91 13.82 -11.66 -5.93
C GLN A 91 14.18 -12.13 -7.33
N ASN A 92 14.80 -11.26 -8.13
CA ASN A 92 15.20 -11.62 -9.49
C ASN A 92 16.30 -12.68 -9.50
N VAL A 93 17.28 -12.59 -8.59
CA VAL A 93 18.29 -13.63 -8.40
C VAL A 93 17.64 -14.95 -8.02
N ILE A 94 16.73 -14.97 -7.04
CA ILE A 94 16.01 -16.16 -6.61
C ILE A 94 15.24 -16.78 -7.79
N ASN A 95 14.50 -15.98 -8.55
CA ASN A 95 13.74 -16.45 -9.70
C ASN A 95 14.64 -17.11 -10.76
N LYS A 96 15.85 -16.56 -11.00
CA LYS A 96 16.81 -17.14 -11.92
C LYS A 96 17.37 -18.46 -11.42
N VAL A 97 17.79 -18.51 -10.15
CA VAL A 97 18.26 -19.76 -9.52
C VAL A 97 17.18 -20.83 -9.58
N PHE A 98 15.94 -20.50 -9.21
CA PHE A 98 14.83 -21.45 -9.25
C PHE A 98 14.55 -21.98 -10.65
N LYS A 99 14.66 -21.10 -11.67
CA LYS A 99 14.55 -21.51 -13.08
C LYS A 99 15.60 -22.55 -13.44
N HIS A 100 16.85 -22.34 -13.07
CA HIS A 100 17.94 -23.29 -13.33
C HIS A 100 17.77 -24.59 -12.53
N CYS A 101 17.28 -24.51 -11.30
CA CYS A 101 16.95 -25.65 -10.47
C CYS A 101 15.66 -26.38 -10.90
N LYS A 102 14.98 -25.90 -11.96
CA LYS A 102 13.70 -26.42 -12.45
C LYS A 102 12.58 -26.39 -11.40
N ILE A 103 12.67 -25.50 -10.43
CA ILE A 103 11.62 -25.27 -9.42
C ILE A 103 10.48 -24.52 -10.09
N LYS A 104 9.30 -25.12 -10.14
CA LYS A 104 8.12 -24.50 -10.76
C LYS A 104 7.57 -23.37 -9.87
N PRO A 105 7.10 -22.24 -10.43
CA PRO A 105 6.47 -21.15 -9.65
C PRO A 105 5.34 -21.65 -8.74
N SER A 106 4.55 -22.62 -9.17
CA SER A 106 3.48 -23.22 -8.37
C SER A 106 3.94 -23.89 -7.06
N THR A 107 5.24 -24.23 -6.94
CA THR A 107 5.79 -24.82 -5.72
C THR A 107 5.87 -23.82 -4.56
N TYR A 108 6.00 -22.53 -4.87
CA TYR A 108 6.14 -21.45 -3.88
C TYR A 108 5.09 -20.35 -4.04
N ASP A 109 4.14 -20.53 -4.95
CA ASP A 109 3.00 -19.64 -5.09
C ASP A 109 1.98 -19.96 -4.00
N HIS A 110 1.69 -18.96 -3.17
CA HIS A 110 0.70 -19.10 -2.09
C HIS A 110 -0.76 -18.90 -2.57
N GLY A 111 -0.98 -18.63 -3.85
CA GLY A 111 -2.33 -18.44 -4.43
C GLY A 111 -3.13 -17.25 -3.86
N PHE A 112 -2.59 -16.48 -2.91
CA PHE A 112 -3.30 -15.37 -2.31
C PHE A 112 -3.40 -14.19 -3.27
N LYS A 113 -4.60 -13.89 -3.68
CA LYS A 113 -4.90 -12.70 -4.46
C LYS A 113 -4.94 -11.46 -3.56
N ARG A 114 -4.61 -10.31 -4.11
CA ARG A 114 -4.72 -9.04 -3.42
C ARG A 114 -5.88 -8.26 -3.99
N GLY A 115 -6.80 -7.85 -3.14
CA GLY A 115 -7.81 -6.86 -3.51
C GLY A 115 -7.14 -5.53 -3.85
N VAL A 116 -7.54 -4.93 -4.97
CA VAL A 116 -7.09 -3.60 -5.41
C VAL A 116 -8.17 -2.58 -5.05
N TYR A 117 -7.75 -1.49 -4.47
CA TYR A 117 -8.62 -0.39 -4.05
C TYR A 117 -8.12 0.92 -4.63
N LEU A 118 -9.05 1.74 -5.11
CA LEU A 118 -8.74 3.03 -5.73
C LEU A 118 -9.70 4.10 -5.20
N ALA A 119 -9.15 5.23 -4.81
CA ALA A 119 -9.87 6.48 -4.58
C ALA A 119 -9.58 7.44 -5.73
N MET A 120 -10.46 7.50 -6.71
CA MET A 120 -10.39 8.43 -7.85
C MET A 120 -11.01 9.75 -7.44
N MET A 121 -10.24 10.85 -7.46
CA MET A 121 -10.64 12.15 -6.96
C MET A 121 -11.41 12.99 -7.99
N TYR A 122 -11.30 12.65 -9.27
CA TYR A 122 -11.93 13.36 -10.37
C TYR A 122 -12.99 12.50 -11.05
N ASP A 123 -14.10 13.11 -11.48
CA ASP A 123 -15.19 12.39 -12.16
C ASP A 123 -14.73 11.78 -13.48
N ASN A 124 -13.91 12.53 -14.20
CA ASN A 124 -13.30 12.15 -15.48
C ASN A 124 -11.82 11.77 -15.35
N GLY A 125 -11.40 11.30 -14.17
CA GLY A 125 -10.01 10.90 -13.94
C GLY A 125 -9.57 9.69 -14.76
N ASN A 126 -10.49 8.80 -15.15
CA ASN A 126 -10.17 7.66 -16.02
C ASN A 126 -9.81 8.11 -17.44
N GLU A 127 -10.54 9.08 -17.99
CA GLU A 127 -10.30 9.68 -19.29
C GLU A 127 -8.94 10.38 -19.32
N PHE A 128 -8.61 11.08 -18.23
CA PHE A 128 -7.29 11.70 -18.08
C PHE A 128 -6.17 10.66 -18.05
N LEU A 129 -6.32 9.59 -17.26
CA LEU A 129 -5.30 8.53 -17.17
C LEU A 129 -5.11 7.75 -18.48
N ARG A 130 -6.12 7.73 -19.36
CA ARG A 130 -6.00 7.19 -20.73
C ARG A 130 -5.47 8.18 -21.74
N GLY A 131 -5.24 9.44 -21.35
CA GLY A 131 -4.75 10.51 -22.24
C GLY A 131 -5.83 11.07 -23.18
N GLU A 132 -7.11 10.85 -22.87
CA GLU A 132 -8.26 11.30 -23.69
C GLU A 132 -8.60 12.78 -23.45
N ILE A 133 -8.24 13.32 -22.29
CA ILE A 133 -8.47 14.71 -21.92
C ILE A 133 -7.19 15.35 -21.33
N LYS A 134 -7.15 16.68 -21.32
CA LYS A 134 -6.07 17.46 -20.69
C LYS A 134 -6.32 17.64 -19.20
N GLU A 135 -5.27 17.97 -18.46
CA GLU A 135 -5.35 18.26 -17.02
C GLU A 135 -6.32 19.41 -16.69
N SER A 136 -6.40 20.44 -17.54
CA SER A 136 -7.31 21.57 -17.40
C SER A 136 -8.80 21.18 -17.45
N GLU A 137 -9.12 20.02 -17.98
CA GLU A 137 -10.49 19.51 -18.13
C GLU A 137 -10.93 18.63 -16.96
N LEU A 138 -10.02 18.37 -15.99
CA LEU A 138 -10.32 17.58 -14.81
C LEU A 138 -11.43 18.21 -13.95
N LYS A 139 -12.41 17.38 -13.58
CA LYS A 139 -13.57 17.79 -12.75
C LYS A 139 -13.47 17.10 -11.38
N MET A 140 -13.12 17.89 -10.36
CA MET A 140 -13.03 17.40 -8.97
C MET A 140 -14.39 16.91 -8.50
N LYS A 141 -14.41 15.71 -7.90
CA LYS A 141 -15.61 15.20 -7.22
C LYS A 141 -15.90 16.02 -5.97
N GLN A 142 -17.14 16.50 -5.83
CA GLN A 142 -17.58 17.33 -4.71
C GLN A 142 -17.25 16.71 -3.35
N LYS A 143 -17.39 15.40 -3.19
CA LYS A 143 -17.11 14.69 -1.94
C LYS A 143 -15.64 14.67 -1.49
N PHE A 144 -14.70 15.08 -2.34
CA PHE A 144 -13.27 15.21 -2.00
C PHE A 144 -12.85 16.62 -1.60
N ILE A 145 -13.81 17.53 -1.45
CA ILE A 145 -13.57 18.89 -0.96
C ILE A 145 -13.42 18.89 0.57
N ASP A 146 -13.86 17.80 1.23
CA ASP A 146 -13.79 17.65 2.67
C ASP A 146 -12.35 17.69 3.20
N ASP A 147 -12.20 18.35 4.33
CA ASP A 147 -10.94 18.56 5.01
C ASP A 147 -10.61 17.44 6.02
N VAL A 148 -9.44 17.56 6.63
CA VAL A 148 -8.92 16.68 7.70
C VAL A 148 -9.93 16.50 8.83
N GLU A 149 -10.62 17.56 9.23
CA GLU A 149 -11.61 17.52 10.30
C GLU A 149 -12.77 16.56 10.02
N TYR A 150 -13.30 16.54 8.79
CA TYR A 150 -14.32 15.55 8.39
C TYR A 150 -13.81 14.12 8.53
N THR A 151 -12.60 13.87 8.06
CA THR A 151 -11.96 12.56 8.15
C THR A 151 -11.75 12.13 9.61
N CYS A 152 -11.33 13.04 10.47
CA CYS A 152 -11.17 12.78 11.89
C CYS A 152 -12.52 12.50 12.58
N ARG A 153 -13.56 13.26 12.28
CA ARG A 153 -14.94 13.01 12.78
C ARG A 153 -15.46 11.63 12.36
N TRP A 154 -15.23 11.23 11.11
CA TRP A 154 -15.60 9.89 10.63
C TRP A 154 -14.82 8.78 11.34
N TRP A 155 -13.53 8.99 11.61
CA TRP A 155 -12.65 7.98 12.20
C TRP A 155 -12.82 7.84 13.71
N LYS A 156 -13.00 8.92 14.44
CA LYS A 156 -13.04 8.97 15.91
C LYS A 156 -13.97 7.92 16.55
N PRO A 157 -15.27 7.80 16.18
CA PRO A 157 -16.14 6.80 16.80
C PRO A 157 -15.73 5.36 16.51
N LYS A 158 -15.10 5.11 15.36
CA LYS A 158 -14.56 3.79 15.00
C LYS A 158 -13.32 3.43 15.82
N ALA A 159 -12.47 4.41 16.06
CA ALA A 159 -11.29 4.25 16.91
C ALA A 159 -11.70 3.97 18.36
N ILE A 160 -12.59 4.78 18.92
CA ILE A 160 -13.11 4.61 20.29
C ILE A 160 -13.65 3.19 20.46
N ARG A 161 -14.61 2.75 19.62
CA ARG A 161 -15.16 1.39 19.70
C ARG A 161 -14.06 0.32 19.65
N ARG A 162 -13.08 0.46 18.77
CA ARG A 162 -11.98 -0.51 18.65
C ARG A 162 -11.14 -0.55 19.92
N TYR A 163 -10.76 0.60 20.45
CA TYR A 163 -9.96 0.68 21.69
C TYR A 163 -10.71 0.14 22.89
N THR A 164 -12.00 0.47 23.05
CA THR A 164 -12.85 -0.10 24.09
C THR A 164 -12.86 -1.63 24.01
N ASN A 165 -13.15 -2.20 22.84
CA ASN A 165 -13.14 -3.65 22.66
C ASN A 165 -11.78 -4.29 22.95
N MET A 166 -10.68 -3.63 22.59
CA MET A 166 -9.34 -4.14 22.86
C MET A 166 -9.01 -4.10 24.35
N TYR A 167 -9.46 -3.07 25.06
CA TYR A 167 -9.30 -2.94 26.49
C TYR A 167 -10.13 -4.01 27.24
N GLU A 168 -11.41 -4.18 26.89
CA GLU A 168 -12.30 -5.21 27.46
C GLU A 168 -11.81 -6.64 27.22
N GLN A 169 -11.01 -6.86 26.20
CA GLN A 169 -10.38 -8.14 25.86
C GLN A 169 -8.95 -8.29 26.40
N ASP A 170 -8.51 -7.43 27.29
CA ASP A 170 -7.13 -7.38 27.84
C ASP A 170 -6.01 -7.37 26.77
N ARG A 171 -6.32 -6.88 25.57
CA ARG A 171 -5.37 -6.79 24.45
C ARG A 171 -4.53 -5.53 24.47
N ILE A 172 -4.92 -4.54 25.23
CA ILE A 172 -4.17 -3.31 25.50
C ILE A 172 -4.27 -2.99 26.99
N LYS A 173 -3.17 -2.46 27.53
CA LYS A 173 -3.13 -1.98 28.91
C LYS A 173 -3.37 -0.47 28.96
N PRO A 174 -3.91 0.08 30.06
CA PRO A 174 -4.12 1.52 30.23
C PRO A 174 -2.87 2.35 29.89
N GLU A 175 -1.69 1.89 30.29
CA GLU A 175 -0.41 2.57 30.11
C GLU A 175 -0.05 2.71 28.61
N GLN A 176 -0.54 1.81 27.76
CA GLN A 176 -0.32 1.87 26.31
C GLN A 176 -1.18 2.93 25.61
N LEU A 177 -2.22 3.44 26.26
CA LEU A 177 -3.07 4.51 25.73
C LEU A 177 -2.40 5.89 25.84
N PHE A 178 -1.46 6.04 26.77
CA PHE A 178 -0.73 7.28 27.02
C PHE A 178 0.68 7.29 26.43
N TYR A 179 0.93 6.43 25.46
CA TYR A 179 2.23 6.32 24.79
C TYR A 179 2.69 7.64 24.15
N TRP A 180 1.78 8.56 23.89
CA TRP A 180 2.06 9.87 23.31
C TRP A 180 2.89 10.78 24.24
N ASP A 181 2.73 10.62 25.54
CA ASP A 181 3.52 11.36 26.54
C ASP A 181 5.00 10.97 26.47
N VAL A 182 5.28 9.72 26.07
CA VAL A 182 6.65 9.20 25.92
C VAL A 182 7.38 9.82 24.73
N ILE A 183 6.67 10.23 23.70
CA ILE A 183 7.24 10.85 22.50
C ILE A 183 7.11 12.39 22.47
N GLY A 184 6.64 12.97 23.59
CA GLY A 184 6.59 14.43 23.76
C GLY A 184 5.56 15.15 22.88
N LEU A 185 4.52 14.46 22.40
CA LEU A 185 3.40 15.08 21.72
C LEU A 185 2.33 15.44 22.76
N SER A 186 2.21 16.70 23.11
CA SER A 186 1.10 17.21 23.91
C SER A 186 -0.14 17.41 23.03
N TRP A 187 -1.31 17.11 23.59
CA TRP A 187 -2.59 17.50 23.02
C TRP A 187 -2.99 18.84 23.68
N GLU A 188 -2.57 19.95 23.09
CA GLU A 188 -3.18 21.24 23.36
C GLU A 188 -4.29 21.55 22.35
#